data_e0171ee59390e334ec1013deb1e6444e
#
_entry.id   e0171ee59390e334ec1013deb1e6444e
#
_cell.length_a   1.000
_cell.length_b   1.000
_cell.length_c   1.000
_cell.angle_alpha   90.00
_cell.angle_beta   90.00
_cell.angle_gamma   90.00
#
_symmetry.space_group_name_H-M   'P 1'
#
loop_
_entity.id
_entity.type
_entity.pdbx_description
1 polymer ?
#
loop_
_entity_poly.entity_id
_entity_poly.type
_entity_poly.pdbx_seq_one_letter_code
_entity_poly.pdbx_strand_id
1 'polypeptide(L)'
;MEQTDSYHYATIERAIAMIDAAEGPLTLDALAARMRMSPAHFQRLFSAWAGVSPKRYQQYLTLGHARTLLSERFTTLDTAASVGLS
;
A
#
# COMPACT_ATOMS: atom_id res chain seq x y z
N MET A 1 -9.67 26.80 2.75
CA MET A 1 -9.82 25.60 1.93
C MET A 1 -8.50 25.04 1.45
N GLU A 2 -7.64 25.86 0.91
CA GLU A 2 -6.35 25.40 0.44
C GLU A 2 -5.49 24.81 1.56
N GLN A 3 -5.50 25.45 2.73
CA GLN A 3 -4.75 24.94 3.87
C GLN A 3 -5.26 23.59 4.33
N THR A 4 -6.59 23.40 4.30
CA THR A 4 -7.20 22.13 4.67
C THR A 4 -6.81 21.05 3.67
N ASP A 5 -6.84 21.37 2.38
CA ASP A 5 -6.46 20.43 1.34
C ASP A 5 -4.99 20.05 1.45
N SER A 6 -4.12 21.03 1.70
CA SER A 6 -2.69 20.77 1.89
C SER A 6 -2.44 19.89 3.12
N TYR A 7 -3.17 20.15 4.20
CA TYR A 7 -3.06 19.35 5.41
C TYR A 7 -3.48 17.91 5.15
N HIS A 8 -4.59 17.74 4.47
CA HIS A 8 -5.09 16.40 4.16
C HIS A 8 -4.16 15.65 3.22
N TYR A 9 -3.64 16.34 2.23
CA TYR A 9 -2.69 15.76 1.31
C TYR A 9 -1.43 15.30 2.04
N ALA A 10 -0.90 16.14 2.92
CA ALA A 10 0.28 15.79 3.71
C ALA A 10 0.02 14.59 4.61
N THR A 11 -1.19 14.53 5.20
CA THR A 11 -1.59 13.41 6.04
C THR A 11 -1.60 12.11 5.23
N ILE A 12 -2.19 12.11 4.05
CA ILE A 12 -2.25 10.93 3.20
C ILE A 12 -0.87 10.55 2.70
N GLU A 13 -0.06 11.53 2.33
CA GLU A 13 1.31 11.27 1.91
C GLU A 13 2.13 10.59 3.01
N ARG A 14 1.98 11.05 4.24
CA ARG A 14 2.64 10.42 5.38
C ARG A 14 2.14 9.00 5.62
N ALA A 15 0.83 8.79 5.47
CA ALA A 15 0.25 7.46 5.63
C ALA A 15 0.79 6.50 4.57
N ILE A 16 0.88 6.95 3.34
CA ILE A 16 1.43 6.15 2.25
C ILE A 16 2.89 5.81 2.52
N ALA A 17 3.66 6.79 2.97
CA ALA A 17 5.07 6.57 3.30
C ALA A 17 5.22 5.53 4.43
N MET A 18 4.33 5.57 5.41
CA MET A 18 4.33 4.57 6.48
C MET A 18 4.02 3.17 5.96
N ILE A 19 3.03 3.08 5.07
CA ILE A 19 2.66 1.81 4.47
C ILE A 19 3.83 1.26 3.65
N ASP A 20 4.48 2.11 2.87
CA ASP A 20 5.60 1.69 2.03
C ASP A 20 6.80 1.24 2.86
N ALA A 21 7.01 1.88 4.01
CA ALA A 21 8.13 1.53 4.89
C ALA A 21 7.85 0.32 5.77
N ALA A 22 6.60 -0.10 5.90
CA ALA A 22 6.23 -1.22 6.77
C ALA A 22 6.62 -2.54 6.13
N GLU A 23 7.01 -3.50 6.98
CA GLU A 23 7.37 -4.83 6.51
C GLU A 23 6.16 -5.70 6.21
N GLY A 24 4.98 -5.26 6.62
CA GLY A 24 3.73 -5.98 6.38
C GLY A 24 2.56 -5.04 6.47
N PRO A 25 1.34 -5.56 6.25
CA PRO A 25 0.16 -4.71 6.27
C PRO A 25 -0.06 -4.08 7.64
N LEU A 26 -0.45 -2.81 7.63
CA LEU A 26 -0.79 -2.07 8.84
C LEU A 26 -2.31 -2.07 8.99
N THR A 27 -2.78 -2.17 10.23
CA THR A 27 -4.21 -2.11 10.50
C THR A 27 -4.70 -0.67 10.35
N LEU A 28 -5.99 -0.53 10.07
CA LEU A 28 -6.62 0.79 10.01
C LEU A 28 -6.41 1.54 11.33
N ASP A 29 -6.59 0.83 12.45
CA ASP A 29 -6.41 1.43 13.77
C ASP A 29 -4.98 1.96 13.97
N ALA A 30 -3.99 1.19 13.54
CA ALA A 30 -2.60 1.60 13.68
C ALA A 30 -2.30 2.83 12.83
N LEU A 31 -2.79 2.85 11.59
CA LEU A 31 -2.59 3.99 10.70
C LEU A 31 -3.27 5.24 11.25
N ALA A 32 -4.53 5.09 11.68
CA ALA A 32 -5.29 6.21 12.22
C ALA A 32 -4.63 6.77 13.47
N ALA A 33 -4.17 5.90 14.35
CA ALA A 33 -3.50 6.32 15.58
C ALA A 33 -2.23 7.13 15.26
N ARG A 34 -1.47 6.69 14.28
CA ARG A 34 -0.27 7.41 13.87
C ARG A 34 -0.58 8.79 13.29
N MET A 35 -1.74 8.92 12.66
CA MET A 35 -2.19 10.20 12.10
C MET A 35 -3.01 11.01 13.10
N ARG A 36 -3.20 10.49 14.31
CA ARG A 36 -3.99 11.13 15.37
C ARG A 36 -5.42 11.40 14.93
N MET A 37 -5.99 10.41 14.28
CA MET A 37 -7.35 10.49 13.77
C MET A 37 -8.14 9.25 14.20
N SER A 38 -9.46 9.37 14.23
CA SER A 38 -10.28 8.18 14.41
C SER A 38 -10.17 7.28 13.19
N PRO A 39 -10.31 5.97 13.36
CA PRO A 39 -10.25 5.06 12.19
C PRO A 39 -11.25 5.41 11.10
N ALA A 40 -12.49 5.74 11.48
CA ALA A 40 -13.52 6.10 10.51
C ALA A 40 -13.15 7.36 9.74
N HIS A 41 -12.66 8.38 10.43
CA HIS A 41 -12.27 9.63 9.80
C HIS A 41 -11.09 9.42 8.86
N PHE A 42 -10.09 8.69 9.33
CA PHE A 42 -8.91 8.40 8.52
C PHE A 42 -9.30 7.61 7.26
N GLN A 43 -10.14 6.60 7.42
CA GLN A 43 -10.57 5.78 6.29
C GLN A 43 -11.29 6.62 5.23
N ARG A 44 -12.19 7.49 5.65
CA ARG A 44 -12.91 8.36 4.72
C ARG A 44 -11.96 9.31 4.01
N LEU A 45 -11.05 9.90 4.76
CA LEU A 45 -10.08 10.82 4.20
C LEU A 45 -9.17 10.12 3.19
N PHE A 46 -8.63 8.98 3.59
CA PHE A 46 -7.74 8.21 2.73
C PHE A 46 -8.47 7.79 1.45
N SER A 47 -9.69 7.27 1.59
CA SER A 47 -10.46 6.81 0.44
C SER A 47 -10.79 7.95 -0.52
N ALA A 48 -11.04 9.13 0.02
CA ALA A 48 -11.33 10.31 -0.80
C ALA A 48 -10.11 10.71 -1.65
N TRP A 49 -8.92 10.59 -1.08
CA TRP A 49 -7.70 10.99 -1.78
C TRP A 49 -7.07 9.89 -2.62
N ALA A 50 -7.13 8.65 -2.15
CA ALA A 50 -6.50 7.53 -2.84
C ALA A 50 -7.45 6.79 -3.79
N GLY A 51 -8.75 6.99 -3.63
CA GLY A 51 -9.74 6.30 -4.43
C GLY A 51 -10.05 4.89 -3.94
N VAL A 52 -9.30 4.39 -2.98
CA VAL A 52 -9.52 3.07 -2.38
C VAL A 52 -9.26 3.16 -0.89
N SER A 53 -9.79 2.20 -0.12
CA SER A 53 -9.56 2.16 1.32
C SER A 53 -8.10 1.84 1.63
N PRO A 54 -7.61 2.19 2.84
CA PRO A 54 -6.25 1.83 3.23
C PRO A 54 -5.97 0.34 3.14
N LYS A 55 -6.95 -0.48 3.50
CA LYS A 55 -6.81 -1.93 3.41
C LYS A 55 -6.65 -2.38 1.97
N ARG A 56 -7.49 -1.85 1.08
CA ARG A 56 -7.45 -2.20 -0.33
C ARG A 56 -6.16 -1.71 -1.00
N TYR A 57 -5.72 -0.52 -0.62
CA TYR A 57 -4.46 0.01 -1.11
C TYR A 57 -3.31 -0.92 -0.77
N GLN A 58 -3.26 -1.40 0.48
CA GLN A 58 -2.22 -2.32 0.90
C GLN A 58 -2.32 -3.67 0.20
N GLN A 59 -3.54 -4.12 -0.08
CA GLN A 59 -3.74 -5.35 -0.86
C GLN A 59 -3.18 -5.21 -2.26
N TYR A 60 -3.37 -4.06 -2.88
CA TYR A 60 -2.81 -3.79 -4.20
C TYR A 60 -1.28 -3.78 -4.16
N LEU A 61 -0.70 -3.16 -3.14
CA LEU A 61 0.75 -3.16 -2.98
C LEU A 61 1.28 -4.58 -2.80
N THR A 62 0.63 -5.36 -1.97
CA THR A 62 1.01 -6.75 -1.74
C THR A 62 0.93 -7.55 -3.02
N LEU A 63 -0.14 -7.34 -3.79
CA LEU A 63 -0.31 -8.01 -5.08
C LEU A 63 0.77 -7.61 -6.06
N GLY A 64 1.06 -6.31 -6.14
CA GLY A 64 2.13 -5.82 -7.00
C GLY A 64 3.47 -6.40 -6.63
N HIS A 65 3.75 -6.45 -5.34
CA HIS A 65 4.98 -7.04 -4.85
C HIS A 65 5.02 -8.54 -5.16
N ALA A 66 3.92 -9.23 -4.95
CA ALA A 66 3.82 -10.64 -5.26
C ALA A 66 4.02 -10.90 -6.76
N ARG A 67 3.45 -10.05 -7.61
CA ARG A 67 3.65 -10.16 -9.05
C ARG A 67 5.11 -9.98 -9.42
N THR A 68 5.78 -9.02 -8.79
CA THR A 68 7.20 -8.80 -9.04
C THR A 68 8.01 -10.02 -8.63
N LEU A 69 7.74 -10.55 -7.44
CA LEU A 69 8.44 -11.75 -6.96
C LEU A 69 8.17 -12.95 -7.85
N LEU A 70 6.92 -13.13 -8.27
CA LEU A 70 6.56 -14.21 -9.17
C LEU A 70 7.22 -14.05 -10.53
N SER A 71 7.27 -12.83 -11.02
CA SER A 71 7.90 -12.52 -12.29
C SER A 71 9.37 -12.90 -12.26
N GLU A 72 10.07 -12.52 -11.21
CA GLU A 72 11.47 -12.89 -11.02
C GLU A 72 11.64 -14.39 -10.93
N ARG A 73 10.74 -15.03 -10.19
CA ARG A 73 10.76 -16.47 -10.02
C ARG A 73 10.47 -17.20 -11.31
N PHE A 74 9.51 -16.71 -12.08
CA PHE A 74 9.19 -17.28 -13.37
C PHE A 74 10.34 -17.15 -14.35
N THR A 75 11.03 -16.03 -14.32
CA THR A 75 12.22 -15.84 -15.13
C THR A 75 13.26 -16.89 -14.79
N THR A 76 13.47 -17.12 -13.50
CA THR A 76 14.41 -18.14 -13.04
C THR A 76 13.95 -19.53 -13.45
N LEU A 77 12.68 -19.84 -13.24
CA LEU A 77 12.11 -21.14 -13.61
C LEU A 77 12.10 -21.35 -15.12
N ASP A 78 11.81 -20.30 -15.86
CA ASP A 78 11.80 -20.36 -17.30
C ASP A 78 13.20 -20.66 -17.83
N THR A 79 14.20 -20.03 -17.23
CA THR A 79 15.59 -20.31 -17.57
C THR A 79 15.91 -21.76 -17.24
N ALA A 80 15.52 -22.23 -16.08
CA ALA A 80 15.72 -23.62 -15.69
C ALA A 80 14.97 -24.57 -16.60
N ALA A 81 13.73 -24.22 -16.94
CA ALA A 81 12.93 -25.02 -17.85
C ALA A 81 13.54 -25.09 -19.24
N SER A 82 14.05 -23.96 -19.73
CA SER A 82 14.76 -23.93 -21.00
C SER A 82 15.95 -24.84 -20.99
N VAL A 83 16.57 -25.02 -19.85
CA VAL A 83 17.73 -25.87 -19.70
C VAL A 83 17.36 -27.33 -19.49
N GLY A 84 16.30 -27.59 -18.75
CA GLY A 84 16.01 -28.98 -18.45
C GLY A 84 14.61 -29.35 -17.97
N LEU A 85 13.73 -28.37 -17.77
CA LEU A 85 12.43 -28.66 -17.18
C LEU A 85 11.27 -28.49 -18.16
N SER A 86 11.48 -27.93 -19.25
CA SER A 86 10.39 -27.61 -20.22
C SER A 86 9.68 -28.83 -20.77
#